data_0d57ee51c38c217d554ee4f8e315195d
#
_entry.id   0d57ee51c38c217d554ee4f8e315195d
#
_cell.length_a   1.000
_cell.length_b   1.000
_cell.length_c   1.000
_cell.angle_alpha   90.00
_cell.angle_beta   90.00
_cell.angle_gamma   90.00
#
_symmetry.space_group_name_H-M   'P 1'
#
loop_
_entity.id
_entity.type
_entity.pdbx_description
1 polymer ?
#
loop_
_entity_poly.entity_id
_entity_poly.type
_entity_poly.pdbx_seq_one_letter_code
_entity_poly.pdbx_strand_id
1 'polypeptide(L)'
;MAVQAYNYKTPGTGTTYTLQSLSAIEASHVTKGEAGYTLADTVTISAGDKFQLADGDVMMLSDGVAFVVEGQANFSVPTAATITHAPDNYDAQFIRLETEGATFNFKNVKFDYVGMKSYAANNVTIDHCSFVNYHSVNSNKGPICFGATGAKLVLTNSYFANNEFASFSAGANNMIRVKVEGCVFDKAQTQNRNYPVLNITPGDSIIVRNNVIHGSSDLTMVGGISVANLMGTSGMQYVEISGNTVDSCRYGISLTGALGKAVIKNNTLTNNRFVYSNNANYGGSGIAIYDSSKSLEVRVSGNHIENNLWGVTILGGKDVNLGKVQVDGTALSTTDPEYNEGRNYFKDNGNNGTSYDVAFASGTSYLTVYAQNNAWNVTEPTEANIEPLVWHQNDDASLGKLIFTPALTTAGLSAVKGNKQSPAVEAYYDACGRRSHNLQPGLNIVRKADGSVVKVLRR
;
A
#
# COMPACT_ATOMS: atom_id res chain seq x y z
N MET A 1 -10.11 -25.51 32.87
CA MET A 1 -9.74 -26.76 32.17
C MET A 1 -9.12 -26.32 30.87
N ALA A 2 -7.85 -26.63 30.61
CA ALA A 2 -7.25 -26.36 29.31
C ALA A 2 -7.93 -27.24 28.27
N VAL A 3 -8.64 -26.66 27.34
CA VAL A 3 -9.17 -27.38 26.18
C VAL A 3 -7.97 -27.85 25.40
N GLN A 4 -7.77 -29.16 25.31
CA GLN A 4 -6.74 -29.77 24.50
C GLN A 4 -7.13 -29.48 23.03
N ALA A 5 -6.39 -28.63 22.33
CA ALA A 5 -6.64 -28.33 20.93
C ALA A 5 -6.40 -29.63 20.12
N TYR A 6 -7.45 -30.21 19.60
CA TYR A 6 -7.38 -31.30 18.63
C TYR A 6 -7.07 -30.66 17.26
N ASN A 7 -5.95 -31.01 16.68
CA ASN A 7 -5.60 -30.55 15.33
C ASN A 7 -5.90 -31.71 14.37
N TYR A 8 -6.77 -31.46 13.40
CA TYR A 8 -7.02 -32.43 12.33
C TYR A 8 -6.04 -32.16 11.16
N LYS A 9 -5.44 -33.20 10.65
CA LYS A 9 -4.58 -33.15 9.48
C LYS A 9 -5.06 -34.17 8.45
N THR A 10 -5.27 -33.75 7.20
CA THR A 10 -5.68 -34.64 6.13
C THR A 10 -4.58 -35.66 5.80
N PRO A 11 -4.93 -36.88 5.29
CA PRO A 11 -3.97 -37.97 5.16
C PRO A 11 -2.86 -37.79 4.09
N GLY A 12 -2.94 -36.81 3.21
CA GLY A 12 -1.92 -36.57 2.16
C GLY A 12 -2.04 -37.54 0.98
N THR A 13 -3.22 -38.03 0.66
CA THR A 13 -3.47 -39.08 -0.32
C THR A 13 -3.84 -38.60 -1.71
N GLY A 14 -3.69 -37.30 -2.00
CA GLY A 14 -4.06 -36.68 -3.29
C GLY A 14 -5.54 -36.27 -3.37
N THR A 15 -6.24 -36.27 -2.23
CA THR A 15 -7.66 -35.95 -2.16
C THR A 15 -7.90 -34.45 -2.24
N THR A 16 -8.98 -34.05 -2.93
CA THR A 16 -9.47 -32.67 -2.93
C THR A 16 -10.59 -32.54 -1.88
N TYR A 17 -10.37 -31.67 -0.92
CA TYR A 17 -11.31 -31.36 0.15
C TYR A 17 -12.07 -30.08 -0.11
N THR A 18 -13.31 -30.02 0.33
CA THR A 18 -14.15 -28.82 0.46
C THR A 18 -14.59 -28.71 1.92
N LEU A 19 -15.19 -27.58 2.31
CA LEU A 19 -15.78 -27.47 3.66
C LEU A 19 -16.85 -28.54 3.88
N GLN A 20 -17.64 -28.85 2.85
CA GLN A 20 -18.64 -29.92 2.90
C GLN A 20 -18.00 -31.29 3.15
N SER A 21 -16.95 -31.66 2.43
CA SER A 21 -16.30 -32.95 2.62
C SER A 21 -15.58 -33.05 3.98
N LEU A 22 -14.99 -31.95 4.45
CA LEU A 22 -14.40 -31.87 5.79
C LEU A 22 -15.46 -32.04 6.85
N SER A 23 -16.65 -31.45 6.74
CA SER A 23 -17.72 -31.57 7.73
C SER A 23 -18.33 -32.98 7.81
N ALA A 24 -18.10 -33.84 6.82
CA ALA A 24 -18.46 -35.25 6.85
C ALA A 24 -17.44 -36.12 7.60
N ILE A 25 -16.31 -35.58 8.02
CA ILE A 25 -15.27 -36.28 8.78
C ILE A 25 -15.34 -35.81 10.23
N GLU A 26 -15.86 -36.67 11.13
CA GLU A 26 -16.04 -36.33 12.54
C GLU A 26 -14.76 -35.78 13.20
N ALA A 27 -13.62 -36.43 12.94
CA ALA A 27 -12.33 -36.06 13.50
C ALA A 27 -11.83 -34.67 13.02
N SER A 28 -12.43 -34.07 11.97
CA SER A 28 -12.07 -32.76 11.49
C SER A 28 -12.57 -31.63 12.39
N HIS A 29 -13.58 -31.90 13.19
CA HIS A 29 -14.33 -30.93 14.01
C HIS A 29 -14.84 -29.72 13.20
N VAL A 30 -15.09 -29.95 11.92
CA VAL A 30 -15.78 -28.98 11.05
C VAL A 30 -17.26 -29.28 11.08
N THR A 31 -18.07 -28.37 11.57
CA THR A 31 -19.53 -28.55 11.67
C THR A 31 -20.25 -27.61 10.73
N LYS A 32 -21.28 -28.13 10.03
CA LYS A 32 -22.16 -27.32 9.20
C LYS A 32 -23.36 -26.85 10.04
N GLY A 33 -23.52 -25.53 10.15
CA GLY A 33 -24.68 -24.86 10.72
C GLY A 33 -25.48 -24.08 9.69
N GLU A 34 -26.49 -23.34 10.12
CA GLU A 34 -27.27 -22.45 9.25
C GLU A 34 -26.43 -21.29 8.68
N ALA A 35 -25.51 -20.75 9.45
CA ALA A 35 -24.66 -19.63 9.05
C ALA A 35 -23.46 -20.05 8.18
N GLY A 36 -23.13 -21.34 8.07
CA GLY A 36 -21.96 -21.83 7.35
C GLY A 36 -21.24 -22.97 8.07
N TYR A 37 -19.94 -23.08 7.86
CA TYR A 37 -19.09 -24.12 8.43
C TYR A 37 -18.22 -23.55 9.55
N THR A 38 -18.29 -24.11 10.73
CA THR A 38 -17.46 -23.73 11.88
C THR A 38 -16.32 -24.73 12.05
N LEU A 39 -15.10 -24.23 12.09
CA LEU A 39 -13.90 -24.99 12.46
C LEU A 39 -13.68 -24.79 13.98
N ALA A 40 -13.95 -25.82 14.77
CA ALA A 40 -13.72 -25.80 16.22
C ALA A 40 -12.24 -25.99 16.57
N ASP A 41 -11.47 -26.61 15.68
CA ASP A 41 -10.05 -26.89 15.83
C ASP A 41 -9.28 -26.55 14.54
N THR A 42 -7.96 -26.47 14.64
CA THR A 42 -7.10 -26.22 13.49
C THR A 42 -7.19 -27.39 12.49
N VAL A 43 -7.50 -27.05 11.25
CA VAL A 43 -7.50 -27.99 10.13
C VAL A 43 -6.27 -27.75 9.26
N THR A 44 -5.50 -28.81 9.00
CA THR A 44 -4.32 -28.78 8.12
C THR A 44 -4.59 -29.60 6.86
N ILE A 45 -4.49 -28.98 5.71
CA ILE A 45 -4.45 -29.66 4.40
C ILE A 45 -3.02 -30.11 4.16
N SER A 46 -2.77 -31.40 4.24
CA SER A 46 -1.44 -32.00 4.13
C SER A 46 -0.80 -31.84 2.76
N ALA A 47 0.50 -31.95 2.72
CA ALA A 47 1.22 -32.12 1.46
C ALA A 47 0.63 -33.29 0.65
N GLY A 48 0.41 -33.05 -0.66
CA GLY A 48 -0.28 -33.99 -1.55
C GLY A 48 -1.77 -33.75 -1.70
N ASP A 49 -2.46 -33.29 -0.66
CA ASP A 49 -3.89 -32.97 -0.70
C ASP A 49 -4.17 -31.56 -1.24
N LYS A 50 -5.42 -31.32 -1.60
CA LYS A 50 -5.92 -30.04 -2.13
C LYS A 50 -7.13 -29.58 -1.35
N PHE A 51 -7.30 -28.26 -1.27
CA PHE A 51 -8.51 -27.64 -0.79
C PHE A 51 -9.14 -26.74 -1.85
N GLN A 52 -10.46 -26.78 -1.95
CA GLN A 52 -11.24 -25.92 -2.84
C GLN A 52 -12.34 -25.25 -2.03
N LEU A 53 -12.31 -23.91 -1.94
CA LEU A 53 -13.42 -23.13 -1.41
C LEU A 53 -14.55 -23.09 -2.46
N ALA A 54 -15.78 -23.31 -2.05
CA ALA A 54 -16.93 -23.25 -2.95
C ALA A 54 -17.60 -21.87 -2.92
N ASP A 55 -18.31 -21.56 -4.01
CA ASP A 55 -19.08 -20.32 -4.08
C ASP A 55 -20.21 -20.32 -3.06
N GLY A 56 -20.37 -19.21 -2.36
CA GLY A 56 -21.33 -19.08 -1.27
C GLY A 56 -20.87 -19.65 0.08
N ASP A 57 -19.71 -20.27 0.16
CA ASP A 57 -19.20 -20.81 1.44
C ASP A 57 -18.98 -19.70 2.47
N VAL A 58 -19.35 -20.00 3.70
CA VAL A 58 -18.97 -19.24 4.90
C VAL A 58 -18.13 -20.14 5.80
N MET A 59 -16.85 -19.83 5.94
CA MET A 59 -15.90 -20.51 6.82
C MET A 59 -15.72 -19.68 8.10
N MET A 60 -16.06 -20.23 9.24
CA MET A 60 -15.92 -19.59 10.55
C MET A 60 -14.82 -20.28 11.36
N LEU A 61 -13.84 -19.52 11.80
CA LEU A 61 -12.76 -20.03 12.65
C LEU A 61 -13.06 -19.70 14.11
N SER A 62 -12.97 -20.69 14.99
CA SER A 62 -13.05 -20.50 16.43
C SER A 62 -11.78 -19.80 16.95
N ASP A 63 -11.83 -19.38 18.22
CA ASP A 63 -10.73 -18.67 18.88
C ASP A 63 -9.43 -19.51 18.89
N GLY A 64 -8.30 -18.90 18.52
CA GLY A 64 -7.01 -19.59 18.41
C GLY A 64 -6.88 -20.59 17.24
N VAL A 65 -7.94 -20.81 16.46
CA VAL A 65 -7.97 -21.77 15.36
C VAL A 65 -7.38 -21.19 14.07
N ALA A 66 -6.65 -21.99 13.30
CA ALA A 66 -6.15 -21.66 11.99
C ALA A 66 -6.61 -22.68 10.93
N PHE A 67 -6.68 -22.24 9.67
CA PHE A 67 -6.75 -23.14 8.53
C PHE A 67 -5.39 -23.17 7.85
N VAL A 68 -4.68 -24.28 7.94
CA VAL A 68 -3.29 -24.45 7.52
C VAL A 68 -3.21 -25.17 6.19
N VAL A 69 -2.43 -24.67 5.26
CA VAL A 69 -2.21 -25.29 3.95
C VAL A 69 -0.72 -25.64 3.79
N GLU A 70 -0.43 -26.93 3.92
CA GLU A 70 0.87 -27.54 3.56
C GLU A 70 0.80 -28.21 2.17
N GLY A 71 -0.38 -28.38 1.62
CA GLY A 71 -0.69 -28.91 0.30
C GLY A 71 -0.97 -27.81 -0.73
N GLN A 72 -2.04 -27.97 -1.47
CA GLN A 72 -2.55 -26.99 -2.41
C GLN A 72 -3.89 -26.41 -1.97
N ALA A 73 -4.18 -25.17 -2.27
CA ALA A 73 -5.51 -24.61 -2.04
C ALA A 73 -5.88 -23.58 -3.11
N ASN A 74 -7.16 -23.56 -3.43
CA ASN A 74 -7.77 -22.53 -4.24
C ASN A 74 -8.93 -21.88 -3.48
N PHE A 75 -8.80 -20.57 -3.23
CA PHE A 75 -9.82 -19.76 -2.56
C PHE A 75 -10.53 -18.82 -3.54
N SER A 76 -10.43 -19.08 -4.84
CA SER A 76 -11.10 -18.29 -5.86
C SER A 76 -12.49 -18.83 -6.12
N VAL A 77 -13.49 -17.97 -6.00
CA VAL A 77 -14.89 -18.28 -6.25
C VAL A 77 -15.48 -17.34 -7.30
N PRO A 78 -16.51 -17.79 -8.05
CA PRO A 78 -17.13 -16.97 -9.09
C PRO A 78 -17.80 -15.70 -8.55
N THR A 79 -18.53 -15.80 -7.45
CA THR A 79 -19.38 -14.72 -6.93
C THR A 79 -18.90 -14.19 -5.60
N ALA A 80 -18.95 -15.00 -4.54
CA ALA A 80 -18.55 -14.60 -3.19
C ALA A 80 -18.35 -15.81 -2.26
N ALA A 81 -17.41 -15.68 -1.33
CA ALA A 81 -17.29 -16.51 -0.14
C ALA A 81 -16.87 -15.62 1.04
N THR A 82 -17.08 -16.11 2.26
CA THR A 82 -16.68 -15.40 3.47
C THR A 82 -15.82 -16.29 4.35
N ILE A 83 -14.73 -15.74 4.85
CA ILE A 83 -13.89 -16.32 5.89
C ILE A 83 -13.97 -15.37 7.09
N THR A 84 -14.47 -15.87 8.21
CA THR A 84 -14.74 -15.04 9.39
C THR A 84 -14.44 -15.79 10.67
N HIS A 85 -14.63 -15.16 11.81
CA HIS A 85 -14.55 -15.81 13.11
C HIS A 85 -15.90 -16.45 13.49
N ALA A 86 -15.87 -17.44 14.38
CA ALA A 86 -17.08 -17.95 15.01
C ALA A 86 -17.69 -16.89 15.95
N PRO A 87 -19.00 -16.89 16.17
CA PRO A 87 -19.64 -15.95 17.09
C PRO A 87 -18.95 -15.92 18.45
N ASP A 88 -18.85 -14.73 19.05
CA ASP A 88 -18.27 -14.46 20.37
C ASP A 88 -16.75 -14.67 20.49
N ASN A 89 -16.04 -14.91 19.39
CA ASN A 89 -14.58 -15.05 19.34
C ASN A 89 -13.95 -13.89 18.53
N TYR A 90 -13.08 -13.14 19.16
CA TYR A 90 -12.50 -11.93 18.57
C TYR A 90 -10.98 -11.99 18.41
N ASP A 91 -10.33 -13.10 18.78
CA ASP A 91 -8.88 -13.21 18.57
C ASP A 91 -8.56 -13.57 17.13
N ALA A 92 -7.54 -12.92 16.58
CA ALA A 92 -7.22 -13.02 15.16
C ALA A 92 -6.90 -14.45 14.74
N GLN A 93 -7.64 -14.90 13.77
CA GLN A 93 -7.50 -16.19 13.13
C GLN A 93 -6.86 -16.02 11.76
N PHE A 94 -6.25 -17.07 11.24
CA PHE A 94 -5.50 -16.98 10.02
C PHE A 94 -5.72 -18.15 9.08
N ILE A 95 -5.76 -17.84 7.78
CA ILE A 95 -5.37 -18.79 6.75
C ILE A 95 -3.84 -18.80 6.70
N ARG A 96 -3.22 -19.92 6.96
CA ARG A 96 -1.77 -20.09 6.99
C ARG A 96 -1.31 -20.85 5.76
N LEU A 97 -0.41 -20.26 4.98
CA LEU A 97 0.14 -20.83 3.75
C LEU A 97 1.60 -21.25 4.00
N GLU A 98 1.84 -22.54 4.05
CA GLU A 98 3.13 -23.12 4.46
C GLU A 98 3.83 -23.91 3.34
N THR A 99 3.23 -23.96 2.12
CA THR A 99 3.79 -24.74 1.01
C THR A 99 4.79 -23.91 0.22
N GLU A 100 6.03 -24.38 0.18
CA GLU A 100 7.11 -23.78 -0.60
C GLU A 100 6.83 -23.86 -2.10
N GLY A 101 7.08 -22.77 -2.84
CA GLY A 101 6.90 -22.69 -4.29
C GLY A 101 5.47 -22.75 -4.79
N ALA A 102 4.47 -22.92 -3.92
CA ALA A 102 3.08 -23.04 -4.31
C ALA A 102 2.48 -21.71 -4.80
N THR A 103 1.38 -21.82 -5.54
CA THR A 103 0.57 -20.67 -5.96
C THR A 103 -0.79 -20.74 -5.30
N PHE A 104 -1.16 -19.67 -4.61
CA PHE A 104 -2.45 -19.51 -3.95
C PHE A 104 -3.23 -18.36 -4.56
N ASN A 105 -4.49 -18.61 -4.89
CA ASN A 105 -5.36 -17.61 -5.49
C ASN A 105 -6.56 -17.37 -4.58
N PHE A 106 -6.78 -16.10 -4.25
CA PHE A 106 -7.95 -15.61 -3.54
C PHE A 106 -8.69 -14.66 -4.46
N LYS A 107 -9.95 -14.94 -4.73
CA LYS A 107 -10.80 -14.05 -5.54
C LYS A 107 -12.22 -14.06 -5.02
N ASN A 108 -12.80 -12.86 -4.92
CA ASN A 108 -14.16 -12.65 -4.44
C ASN A 108 -14.40 -13.19 -3.02
N VAL A 109 -13.38 -13.08 -2.15
CA VAL A 109 -13.45 -13.55 -0.76
C VAL A 109 -13.48 -12.36 0.19
N LYS A 110 -14.45 -12.35 1.10
CA LYS A 110 -14.48 -11.45 2.25
C LYS A 110 -13.76 -12.12 3.43
N PHE A 111 -12.72 -11.45 3.93
CA PHE A 111 -12.09 -11.73 5.21
C PHE A 111 -12.66 -10.76 6.25
N ASP A 112 -13.36 -11.27 7.25
CA ASP A 112 -13.97 -10.48 8.31
C ASP A 112 -13.43 -10.96 9.66
N TYR A 113 -12.69 -10.10 10.36
CA TYR A 113 -11.89 -10.43 11.54
C TYR A 113 -10.72 -11.40 11.32
N VAL A 114 -10.60 -12.00 10.18
CA VAL A 114 -9.60 -13.03 9.86
C VAL A 114 -8.54 -12.45 8.92
N GLY A 115 -7.31 -12.92 9.06
CA GLY A 115 -6.19 -12.57 8.18
C GLY A 115 -5.61 -13.77 7.44
N MET A 116 -4.59 -13.49 6.62
CA MET A 116 -3.79 -14.46 5.90
C MET A 116 -2.31 -14.29 6.27
N LYS A 117 -1.63 -15.39 6.55
CA LYS A 117 -0.17 -15.42 6.77
C LYS A 117 0.50 -16.41 5.83
N SER A 118 1.53 -15.95 5.13
CA SER A 118 2.40 -16.80 4.32
C SER A 118 3.73 -17.02 5.07
N TYR A 119 4.07 -18.27 5.31
CA TYR A 119 5.30 -18.68 6.01
C TYR A 119 6.33 -19.35 5.11
N ALA A 120 6.03 -19.49 3.82
CA ALA A 120 6.89 -20.07 2.80
C ALA A 120 7.13 -19.11 1.63
N ALA A 121 8.17 -19.33 0.83
CA ALA A 121 8.40 -18.60 -0.41
C ALA A 121 7.42 -19.06 -1.49
N ASN A 122 6.19 -18.59 -1.41
CA ASN A 122 5.10 -18.92 -2.32
C ASN A 122 4.62 -17.71 -3.13
N ASN A 123 3.74 -17.96 -4.09
CA ASN A 123 3.10 -16.95 -4.90
C ASN A 123 1.65 -16.77 -4.45
N VAL A 124 1.28 -15.57 -4.02
CA VAL A 124 -0.08 -15.27 -3.58
C VAL A 124 -0.69 -14.21 -4.49
N THR A 125 -1.85 -14.52 -5.05
CA THR A 125 -2.68 -13.57 -5.79
C THR A 125 -3.98 -13.34 -5.03
N ILE A 126 -4.29 -12.06 -4.79
CA ILE A 126 -5.51 -11.60 -4.11
C ILE A 126 -6.19 -10.61 -5.04
N ASP A 127 -7.39 -10.91 -5.48
CA ASP A 127 -8.14 -10.08 -6.42
C ASP A 127 -9.61 -9.97 -6.03
N HIS A 128 -10.17 -8.75 -6.05
CA HIS A 128 -11.56 -8.49 -5.65
C HIS A 128 -11.93 -9.04 -4.27
N CYS A 129 -10.98 -9.00 -3.31
CA CYS A 129 -11.20 -9.41 -1.94
C CYS A 129 -11.45 -8.22 -1.01
N SER A 130 -11.98 -8.48 0.17
CA SER A 130 -12.06 -7.48 1.23
C SER A 130 -11.49 -8.01 2.54
N PHE A 131 -10.77 -7.16 3.26
CA PHE A 131 -10.21 -7.44 4.58
C PHE A 131 -10.73 -6.38 5.54
N VAL A 132 -11.61 -6.78 6.44
CA VAL A 132 -12.28 -5.84 7.34
C VAL A 132 -12.26 -6.33 8.77
N ASN A 133 -12.28 -5.38 9.71
CA ASN A 133 -12.41 -5.63 11.15
C ASN A 133 -11.33 -6.55 11.75
N TYR A 134 -10.19 -6.69 11.09
CA TYR A 134 -9.10 -7.52 11.60
C TYR A 134 -8.63 -7.00 12.96
N HIS A 135 -8.66 -7.88 13.95
CA HIS A 135 -8.24 -7.62 15.31
C HIS A 135 -7.27 -8.72 15.78
N SER A 136 -6.29 -8.39 16.61
CA SER A 136 -5.36 -9.37 17.18
C SER A 136 -4.85 -8.93 18.54
N VAL A 137 -5.13 -9.72 19.57
CA VAL A 137 -4.58 -9.50 20.92
C VAL A 137 -3.14 -9.98 21.07
N ASN A 138 -2.71 -10.93 20.24
CA ASN A 138 -1.42 -11.63 20.39
C ASN A 138 -0.41 -11.35 19.26
N SER A 139 -0.71 -10.45 18.33
CA SER A 139 0.16 -10.19 17.18
C SER A 139 0.11 -8.72 16.77
N ASN A 140 1.27 -8.14 16.48
CA ASN A 140 1.38 -6.80 15.88
C ASN A 140 1.35 -6.85 14.35
N LYS A 141 0.81 -7.92 13.75
CA LYS A 141 0.78 -8.12 12.30
C LYS A 141 -0.62 -7.91 11.78
N GLY A 142 -0.72 -7.29 10.63
CA GLY A 142 -1.99 -6.98 9.99
C GLY A 142 -2.63 -8.18 9.28
N PRO A 143 -3.75 -7.93 8.58
CA PRO A 143 -4.54 -9.00 7.95
C PRO A 143 -3.78 -9.74 6.84
N ILE A 144 -2.79 -9.13 6.19
CA ILE A 144 -1.90 -9.81 5.23
C ILE A 144 -0.47 -9.72 5.73
N CYS A 145 0.16 -10.87 5.98
CA CYS A 145 1.51 -10.94 6.50
C CYS A 145 2.36 -12.00 5.77
N PHE A 146 3.58 -11.62 5.41
CA PHE A 146 4.58 -12.52 4.83
C PHE A 146 5.75 -12.71 5.79
N GLY A 147 6.12 -13.96 6.03
CA GLY A 147 7.21 -14.36 6.93
C GLY A 147 8.40 -15.03 6.25
N ALA A 148 8.42 -15.13 4.91
CA ALA A 148 9.49 -15.79 4.18
C ALA A 148 10.07 -14.92 3.04
N THR A 149 11.39 -14.98 2.86
CA THR A 149 12.08 -14.40 1.71
C THR A 149 11.74 -15.17 0.45
N GLY A 150 11.61 -14.47 -0.69
CA GLY A 150 11.29 -15.08 -1.99
C GLY A 150 9.78 -15.17 -2.28
N ALA A 151 8.93 -14.90 -1.31
CA ALA A 151 7.50 -14.85 -1.53
C ALA A 151 7.10 -13.73 -2.51
N LYS A 152 5.98 -13.93 -3.20
CA LYS A 152 5.43 -12.95 -4.16
C LYS A 152 3.98 -12.66 -3.82
N LEU A 153 3.62 -11.37 -3.79
CA LEU A 153 2.27 -10.89 -3.61
C LEU A 153 1.82 -10.10 -4.84
N VAL A 154 0.67 -10.48 -5.38
CA VAL A 154 -0.11 -9.65 -6.32
C VAL A 154 -1.46 -9.38 -5.68
N LEU A 155 -1.67 -8.14 -5.23
CA LEU A 155 -2.88 -7.68 -4.56
C LEU A 155 -3.56 -6.65 -5.47
N THR A 156 -4.76 -6.97 -5.95
CA THR A 156 -5.48 -6.12 -6.89
C THR A 156 -6.94 -5.91 -6.50
N ASN A 157 -7.50 -4.75 -6.87
CA ASN A 157 -8.93 -4.44 -6.83
C ASN A 157 -9.61 -4.77 -5.49
N SER A 158 -8.88 -4.70 -4.38
CA SER A 158 -9.33 -5.17 -3.08
C SER A 158 -9.58 -4.01 -2.11
N TYR A 159 -10.38 -4.27 -1.08
CA TYR A 159 -10.83 -3.26 -0.13
C TYR A 159 -10.38 -3.60 1.30
N PHE A 160 -9.90 -2.58 2.02
CA PHE A 160 -9.44 -2.70 3.39
C PHE A 160 -10.08 -1.63 4.27
N ALA A 161 -10.66 -2.02 5.40
CA ALA A 161 -11.22 -1.07 6.36
C ALA A 161 -11.22 -1.63 7.78
N ASN A 162 -11.09 -0.72 8.74
CA ASN A 162 -11.27 -1.03 10.17
C ASN A 162 -10.37 -2.17 10.68
N ASN A 163 -9.14 -2.28 10.17
CA ASN A 163 -8.16 -3.26 10.63
C ASN A 163 -7.27 -2.61 11.71
N GLU A 164 -6.81 -3.38 12.69
CA GLU A 164 -5.99 -2.83 13.78
C GLU A 164 -4.58 -2.42 13.35
N PHE A 165 -4.00 -3.13 12.39
CA PHE A 165 -2.61 -2.99 11.99
C PHE A 165 -2.47 -2.69 10.49
N ALA A 166 -1.22 -2.54 10.03
CA ALA A 166 -0.92 -2.36 8.61
C ALA A 166 -1.67 -3.39 7.75
N SER A 167 -2.33 -2.93 6.69
CA SER A 167 -3.10 -3.81 5.79
C SER A 167 -2.24 -4.90 5.15
N PHE A 168 -0.98 -4.57 4.88
CA PHE A 168 0.05 -5.50 4.44
C PHE A 168 1.34 -5.27 5.23
N SER A 169 1.99 -6.35 5.65
CA SER A 169 3.31 -6.30 6.26
C SER A 169 4.16 -7.53 5.94
N ALA A 170 5.48 -7.35 5.91
CA ALA A 170 6.45 -8.43 5.87
C ALA A 170 7.45 -8.29 7.01
N GLY A 171 8.19 -9.36 7.31
CA GLY A 171 9.29 -9.30 8.27
C GLY A 171 10.42 -8.41 7.72
N ALA A 172 11.09 -7.64 8.59
CA ALA A 172 12.09 -6.63 8.21
C ALA A 172 13.26 -7.17 7.36
N ASN A 173 13.56 -8.47 7.48
CA ASN A 173 14.63 -9.14 6.75
C ASN A 173 14.16 -9.88 5.50
N ASN A 174 12.87 -9.89 5.21
CA ASN A 174 12.32 -10.67 4.12
C ASN A 174 12.34 -9.88 2.82
N MET A 175 13.03 -10.43 1.83
CA MET A 175 12.98 -9.93 0.45
C MET A 175 11.78 -10.54 -0.25
N ILE A 176 10.79 -9.73 -0.58
CA ILE A 176 9.58 -10.18 -1.27
C ILE A 176 9.31 -9.36 -2.53
N ARG A 177 8.66 -9.96 -3.51
CA ARG A 177 8.14 -9.25 -4.68
C ARG A 177 6.72 -8.82 -4.41
N VAL A 178 6.41 -7.52 -4.57
CA VAL A 178 5.10 -6.96 -4.24
C VAL A 178 4.53 -6.18 -5.40
N LYS A 179 3.28 -6.47 -5.73
CA LYS A 179 2.44 -5.62 -6.59
C LYS A 179 1.13 -5.34 -5.86
N VAL A 180 0.83 -4.05 -5.62
CA VAL A 180 -0.45 -3.59 -5.06
C VAL A 180 -1.06 -2.61 -6.05
N GLU A 181 -2.24 -2.93 -6.60
CA GLU A 181 -2.85 -2.14 -7.67
C GLU A 181 -4.36 -2.04 -7.55
N GLY A 182 -4.91 -0.84 -7.72
CA GLY A 182 -6.35 -0.62 -7.78
C GLY A 182 -7.09 -0.87 -6.47
N CYS A 183 -6.39 -0.90 -5.34
CA CYS A 183 -6.97 -1.18 -4.03
C CYS A 183 -7.44 0.10 -3.34
N VAL A 184 -8.38 -0.06 -2.41
CA VAL A 184 -8.87 1.01 -1.55
C VAL A 184 -8.62 0.65 -0.09
N PHE A 185 -7.96 1.57 0.62
CA PHE A 185 -7.66 1.48 2.04
C PHE A 185 -8.36 2.65 2.74
N ASP A 186 -9.51 2.37 3.34
CA ASP A 186 -10.35 3.39 3.96
C ASP A 186 -10.27 3.30 5.48
N LYS A 187 -9.52 4.21 6.12
CA LYS A 187 -9.20 4.15 7.55
C LYS A 187 -8.78 2.73 7.95
N ALA A 188 -7.93 2.16 7.11
CA ALA A 188 -7.65 0.74 7.12
C ALA A 188 -6.91 0.27 8.37
N GLN A 189 -6.30 1.19 9.14
CA GLN A 189 -5.62 0.90 10.39
C GLN A 189 -6.27 1.71 11.52
N THR A 190 -6.71 1.05 12.58
CA THR A 190 -7.46 1.67 13.68
C THR A 190 -6.60 1.94 14.92
N GLN A 191 -5.48 1.26 15.10
CA GLN A 191 -4.55 1.56 16.18
C GLN A 191 -3.64 2.72 15.79
N ASN A 192 -3.66 3.77 16.60
CA ASN A 192 -2.80 4.93 16.41
C ASN A 192 -1.35 4.62 16.80
N ARG A 193 -0.67 3.79 16.01
CA ARG A 193 0.74 3.40 16.19
C ARG A 193 1.55 3.74 14.94
N ASN A 194 2.87 3.81 15.09
CA ASN A 194 3.79 4.09 13.98
C ASN A 194 3.91 2.91 13.00
N TYR A 195 2.79 2.58 12.35
CA TYR A 195 2.74 1.64 11.24
C TYR A 195 2.12 2.32 10.03
N PRO A 196 2.68 2.18 8.84
CA PRO A 196 2.01 2.61 7.60
C PRO A 196 0.88 1.65 7.23
N VAL A 197 -0.06 2.12 6.43
CA VAL A 197 -1.11 1.26 5.85
C VAL A 197 -0.48 0.15 4.99
N LEU A 198 0.49 0.51 4.14
CA LEU A 198 1.32 -0.42 3.40
C LEU A 198 2.75 -0.41 3.97
N ASN A 199 3.10 -1.45 4.71
CA ASN A 199 4.42 -1.64 5.32
C ASN A 199 5.23 -2.65 4.50
N ILE A 200 5.93 -2.15 3.50
CA ILE A 200 6.64 -2.95 2.50
C ILE A 200 8.12 -2.99 2.87
N THR A 201 8.67 -4.20 2.90
CA THR A 201 10.09 -4.46 3.11
C THR A 201 10.85 -4.54 1.78
N PRO A 202 12.18 -4.70 1.79
CA PRO A 202 12.97 -4.80 0.58
C PRO A 202 12.44 -5.86 -0.39
N GLY A 203 12.60 -5.60 -1.68
CA GLY A 203 12.23 -6.54 -2.73
C GLY A 203 12.87 -6.21 -4.07
N ASP A 204 13.04 -7.21 -4.92
CA ASP A 204 13.59 -7.03 -6.26
C ASP A 204 12.65 -6.26 -7.19
N SER A 205 11.35 -6.25 -6.88
CA SER A 205 10.33 -5.51 -7.62
C SER A 205 9.18 -5.18 -6.69
N ILE A 206 9.00 -3.88 -6.44
CA ILE A 206 7.93 -3.34 -5.62
C ILE A 206 7.15 -2.35 -6.48
N ILE A 207 5.88 -2.68 -6.76
CA ILE A 207 5.00 -1.87 -7.59
C ILE A 207 3.74 -1.54 -6.79
N VAL A 208 3.52 -0.26 -6.50
CA VAL A 208 2.33 0.25 -5.81
C VAL A 208 1.68 1.29 -6.69
N ARG A 209 0.54 0.97 -7.31
CA ARG A 209 -0.05 1.90 -8.28
C ARG A 209 -1.56 1.95 -8.25
N ASN A 210 -2.10 3.14 -8.57
CA ASN A 210 -3.54 3.36 -8.73
C ASN A 210 -4.37 2.99 -7.50
N ASN A 211 -3.78 3.10 -6.30
CA ASN A 211 -4.48 2.82 -5.04
C ASN A 211 -5.02 4.11 -4.43
N VAL A 212 -6.02 3.97 -3.58
CA VAL A 212 -6.58 5.05 -2.79
C VAL A 212 -6.41 4.72 -1.31
N ILE A 213 -5.73 5.59 -0.58
CA ILE A 213 -5.49 5.48 0.85
C ILE A 213 -6.08 6.71 1.54
N HIS A 214 -7.10 6.48 2.34
CA HIS A 214 -7.69 7.49 3.21
C HIS A 214 -7.32 7.20 4.67
N GLY A 215 -6.56 8.11 5.26
CA GLY A 215 -6.25 8.13 6.69
C GLY A 215 -7.35 8.78 7.52
N SER A 216 -6.97 9.25 8.70
CA SER A 216 -7.87 9.99 9.60
C SER A 216 -7.07 10.94 10.48
N SER A 217 -7.60 12.12 10.75
CA SER A 217 -7.04 13.08 11.71
C SER A 217 -6.90 12.53 13.13
N ASP A 218 -7.68 11.51 13.48
CA ASP A 218 -7.62 10.84 14.78
C ASP A 218 -6.47 9.85 14.90
N LEU A 219 -5.85 9.48 13.77
CA LEU A 219 -4.81 8.47 13.67
C LEU A 219 -3.46 9.11 13.29
N THR A 220 -2.98 10.02 14.15
CA THR A 220 -1.83 10.89 13.90
C THR A 220 -0.49 10.18 13.69
N MET A 221 -0.40 8.88 14.01
CA MET A 221 0.82 8.09 13.83
C MET A 221 0.78 7.16 12.62
N VAL A 222 -0.36 7.05 11.93
CA VAL A 222 -0.54 6.12 10.80
C VAL A 222 -0.02 6.74 9.51
N GLY A 223 1.01 6.14 8.90
CA GLY A 223 1.54 6.54 7.61
C GLY A 223 0.78 5.92 6.42
N GLY A 224 0.97 6.46 5.22
CA GLY A 224 0.42 5.92 3.99
C GLY A 224 1.20 4.70 3.46
N ILE A 225 2.11 4.95 2.53
CA ILE A 225 2.95 3.93 1.89
C ILE A 225 4.38 4.04 2.43
N SER A 226 4.91 2.97 2.98
CA SER A 226 6.32 2.88 3.37
C SER A 226 7.01 1.71 2.67
N VAL A 227 8.14 2.01 2.04
CA VAL A 227 9.09 1.00 1.57
C VAL A 227 10.38 1.20 2.35
N ALA A 228 10.78 0.20 3.13
CA ALA A 228 11.88 0.35 4.07
C ALA A 228 12.85 -0.83 4.08
N ASN A 229 14.12 -0.56 3.83
CA ASN A 229 15.23 -1.50 4.01
C ASN A 229 15.98 -1.18 5.32
N LEU A 230 15.36 -1.47 6.45
CA LEU A 230 15.88 -1.12 7.78
C LEU A 230 17.09 -1.98 8.19
N MET A 231 17.20 -3.18 7.63
CA MET A 231 18.24 -4.14 8.00
C MET A 231 19.43 -4.16 7.02
N GLY A 232 19.42 -3.28 6.02
CA GLY A 232 20.50 -3.24 5.02
C GLY A 232 20.59 -4.51 4.17
N THR A 233 19.47 -5.17 3.93
CA THR A 233 19.41 -6.37 3.07
C THR A 233 19.97 -6.04 1.69
N SER A 234 20.93 -6.83 1.22
CA SER A 234 21.58 -6.62 -0.06
C SER A 234 20.74 -7.13 -1.23
N GLY A 235 20.98 -6.58 -2.40
CA GLY A 235 20.32 -6.94 -3.66
C GLY A 235 19.82 -5.69 -4.39
N MET A 236 19.75 -5.77 -5.72
CA MET A 236 19.18 -4.69 -6.51
C MET A 236 17.68 -4.65 -6.29
N GLN A 237 17.19 -3.47 -5.99
CA GLN A 237 15.79 -3.24 -5.73
C GLN A 237 15.25 -2.22 -6.72
N TYR A 238 14.02 -2.41 -7.11
CA TYR A 238 13.26 -1.47 -7.90
C TYR A 238 11.93 -1.18 -7.23
N VAL A 239 11.66 0.10 -7.05
CA VAL A 239 10.42 0.59 -6.42
C VAL A 239 9.70 1.52 -7.40
N GLU A 240 8.46 1.21 -7.71
CA GLU A 240 7.55 2.10 -8.43
C GLU A 240 6.33 2.41 -7.57
N ILE A 241 6.11 3.70 -7.28
CA ILE A 241 4.91 4.18 -6.59
C ILE A 241 4.25 5.21 -7.51
N SER A 242 3.13 4.82 -8.16
CA SER A 242 2.56 5.65 -9.22
C SER A 242 1.03 5.71 -9.23
N GLY A 243 0.47 6.87 -9.53
CA GLY A 243 -0.98 7.06 -9.69
C GLY A 243 -1.79 6.86 -8.41
N ASN A 244 -1.17 6.84 -7.23
CA ASN A 244 -1.89 6.66 -5.98
C ASN A 244 -2.46 7.98 -5.46
N THR A 245 -3.57 7.89 -4.73
CA THR A 245 -4.08 8.97 -3.89
C THR A 245 -3.82 8.58 -2.43
N VAL A 246 -3.08 9.42 -1.70
CA VAL A 246 -2.84 9.23 -0.26
C VAL A 246 -3.24 10.50 0.46
N ASP A 247 -4.27 10.40 1.26
CA ASP A 247 -4.88 11.54 1.94
C ASP A 247 -5.00 11.32 3.44
N SER A 248 -4.78 12.39 4.21
CA SER A 248 -5.01 12.41 5.65
C SER A 248 -4.26 11.34 6.45
N CYS A 249 -3.01 11.10 6.09
CA CYS A 249 -2.07 10.24 6.80
C CYS A 249 -1.01 11.06 7.56
N ARG A 250 -0.20 10.39 8.39
CA ARG A 250 0.98 11.01 9.00
C ARG A 250 2.00 11.44 7.95
N TYR A 251 2.19 10.62 6.92
CA TYR A 251 2.96 10.91 5.72
C TYR A 251 2.33 10.19 4.53
N GLY A 252 2.55 10.72 3.32
CA GLY A 252 2.06 10.08 2.10
C GLY A 252 2.91 8.87 1.72
N ILE A 253 4.15 9.12 1.30
CA ILE A 253 5.10 8.10 0.85
C ILE A 253 6.40 8.25 1.65
N SER A 254 6.94 7.15 2.15
CA SER A 254 8.26 7.09 2.81
C SER A 254 9.14 6.02 2.17
N LEU A 255 10.32 6.45 1.70
CA LEU A 255 11.40 5.56 1.27
C LEU A 255 12.51 5.59 2.31
N THR A 256 12.90 4.43 2.84
CA THR A 256 13.89 4.37 3.92
C THR A 256 14.97 3.32 3.65
N GLY A 257 16.23 3.76 3.70
CA GLY A 257 17.41 2.90 3.57
C GLY A 257 17.78 2.54 2.13
N ALA A 258 18.65 1.55 1.97
CA ALA A 258 19.25 1.13 0.70
C ALA A 258 18.22 0.41 -0.20
N LEU A 259 17.46 1.15 -0.99
CA LEU A 259 16.41 0.62 -1.87
C LEU A 259 16.78 0.57 -3.35
N GLY A 260 18.03 0.90 -3.71
CA GLY A 260 18.49 0.91 -5.11
C GLY A 260 17.82 2.02 -5.93
N LYS A 261 16.85 1.69 -6.79
CA LYS A 261 16.17 2.66 -7.66
C LYS A 261 14.69 2.80 -7.32
N ALA A 262 14.22 4.04 -7.21
CA ALA A 262 12.82 4.34 -6.95
C ALA A 262 12.27 5.36 -7.94
N VAL A 263 11.02 5.16 -8.37
CA VAL A 263 10.24 6.09 -9.19
C VAL A 263 8.94 6.39 -8.47
N ILE A 264 8.71 7.68 -8.18
CA ILE A 264 7.47 8.18 -7.57
C ILE A 264 6.82 9.13 -8.57
N LYS A 265 5.70 8.71 -9.18
CA LYS A 265 5.12 9.52 -10.27
C LYS A 265 3.60 9.58 -10.25
N ASN A 266 3.06 10.73 -10.63
CA ASN A 266 1.62 10.91 -10.85
C ASN A 266 0.76 10.58 -9.62
N ASN A 267 1.29 10.72 -8.41
CA ASN A 267 0.51 10.53 -7.19
C ASN A 267 -0.17 11.83 -6.75
N THR A 268 -1.28 11.72 -6.04
CA THR A 268 -1.95 12.81 -5.33
C THR A 268 -1.75 12.59 -3.84
N LEU A 269 -0.99 13.49 -3.20
CA LEU A 269 -0.56 13.38 -1.81
C LEU A 269 -1.08 14.61 -1.07
N THR A 270 -2.17 14.44 -0.31
CA THR A 270 -2.87 15.56 0.28
C THR A 270 -3.08 15.40 1.78
N ASN A 271 -3.03 16.51 2.52
CA ASN A 271 -3.36 16.54 3.95
C ASN A 271 -2.52 15.59 4.83
N ASN A 272 -1.35 15.14 4.38
CA ASN A 272 -0.49 14.23 5.14
C ASN A 272 0.35 15.04 6.12
N ARG A 273 -0.26 15.47 7.24
CA ARG A 273 0.30 16.44 8.15
C ARG A 273 0.15 16.11 9.65
N PHE A 274 -0.25 14.90 9.97
CA PHE A 274 -0.48 14.49 11.34
C PHE A 274 0.79 13.99 11.99
N VAL A 275 1.46 14.88 12.74
CA VAL A 275 2.68 14.57 13.50
C VAL A 275 2.56 15.06 14.92
N TYR A 276 3.23 14.37 15.81
CA TYR A 276 3.39 14.80 17.22
C TYR A 276 4.63 15.68 17.43
N SER A 277 5.41 15.95 16.36
CA SER A 277 6.64 16.75 16.39
C SER A 277 6.80 17.51 15.08
N ASN A 278 7.31 18.72 15.16
CA ASN A 278 7.64 19.57 14.01
C ASN A 278 8.98 19.20 13.35
N ASN A 279 9.51 18.02 13.64
CA ASN A 279 10.74 17.55 13.03
C ASN A 279 10.42 16.72 11.78
N ALA A 280 11.01 17.07 10.63
CA ALA A 280 10.86 16.37 9.36
C ALA A 280 11.16 14.87 9.43
N ASN A 281 12.08 14.46 10.31
CA ASN A 281 12.42 13.06 10.54
C ASN A 281 11.25 12.22 11.11
N TYR A 282 10.24 12.85 11.69
CA TYR A 282 9.12 12.18 12.34
C TYR A 282 7.86 12.09 11.49
N GLY A 283 7.87 12.59 10.27
CA GLY A 283 6.76 12.49 9.33
C GLY A 283 6.10 13.83 9.01
N GLY A 284 4.89 13.78 8.46
CA GLY A 284 4.16 14.96 7.97
C GLY A 284 4.53 15.35 6.54
N SER A 285 5.34 14.58 5.85
CA SER A 285 5.74 14.83 4.48
C SER A 285 4.76 14.20 3.48
N GLY A 286 4.52 14.87 2.36
CA GLY A 286 3.97 14.22 1.18
C GLY A 286 4.87 13.07 0.74
N ILE A 287 6.18 13.35 0.57
CA ILE A 287 7.20 12.34 0.27
C ILE A 287 8.38 12.53 1.23
N ALA A 288 8.81 11.45 1.89
CA ALA A 288 10.04 11.41 2.70
C ALA A 288 11.05 10.45 2.06
N ILE A 289 12.28 10.94 1.83
CA ILE A 289 13.39 10.19 1.25
C ILE A 289 14.51 10.14 2.30
N TYR A 290 14.75 8.95 2.86
CA TYR A 290 15.74 8.73 3.90
C TYR A 290 16.67 7.58 3.56
N ASP A 291 17.88 7.88 3.14
CA ASP A 291 18.93 6.87 2.91
C ASP A 291 20.30 7.38 3.36
N SER A 292 20.69 7.02 4.58
CA SER A 292 21.99 7.33 5.14
C SER A 292 23.13 6.54 4.47
N SER A 293 22.82 5.45 3.76
CA SER A 293 23.81 4.63 3.05
C SER A 293 24.25 5.26 1.71
N LYS A 294 23.56 6.29 1.26
CA LYS A 294 23.83 6.99 -0.01
C LYS A 294 23.81 6.07 -1.23
N SER A 295 22.85 5.14 -1.27
CA SER A 295 22.72 4.16 -2.35
C SER A 295 21.45 4.35 -3.18
N LEU A 296 20.44 5.05 -2.65
CA LEU A 296 19.13 5.21 -3.24
C LEU A 296 19.13 6.28 -4.34
N GLU A 297 18.72 5.88 -5.54
CA GLU A 297 18.44 6.78 -6.66
C GLU A 297 16.92 6.98 -6.79
N VAL A 298 16.45 8.22 -6.71
CA VAL A 298 15.00 8.53 -6.74
C VAL A 298 14.68 9.48 -7.90
N ARG A 299 13.65 9.15 -8.66
CA ARG A 299 13.02 10.02 -9.65
C ARG A 299 11.59 10.34 -9.21
N VAL A 300 11.26 11.63 -9.07
CA VAL A 300 9.95 12.12 -8.63
C VAL A 300 9.39 13.02 -9.71
N SER A 301 8.22 12.68 -10.28
CA SER A 301 7.61 13.47 -11.35
C SER A 301 6.09 13.43 -11.39
N GLY A 302 5.46 14.50 -11.83
CA GLY A 302 4.03 14.58 -12.08
C GLY A 302 3.14 14.45 -10.83
N ASN A 303 3.70 14.54 -9.63
CA ASN A 303 2.92 14.39 -8.40
C ASN A 303 2.21 15.69 -8.03
N HIS A 304 1.01 15.57 -7.47
CA HIS A 304 0.30 16.65 -6.82
C HIS A 304 0.52 16.53 -5.29
N ILE A 305 1.19 17.52 -4.71
CA ILE A 305 1.64 17.50 -3.32
C ILE A 305 1.07 18.74 -2.63
N GLU A 306 -0.04 18.58 -1.90
CA GLU A 306 -0.82 19.70 -1.39
C GLU A 306 -1.17 19.53 0.10
N ASN A 307 -1.05 20.62 0.85
CA ASN A 307 -1.48 20.74 2.25
C ASN A 307 -0.87 19.65 3.18
N ASN A 308 0.36 19.24 2.91
CA ASN A 308 1.14 18.38 3.80
C ASN A 308 1.91 19.27 4.80
N LEU A 309 2.43 18.68 5.87
CA LEU A 309 3.29 19.44 6.80
C LEU A 309 4.62 19.84 6.12
N TRP A 310 5.13 18.95 5.26
CA TRP A 310 6.27 19.13 4.38
C TRP A 310 5.88 18.57 3.00
N GLY A 311 6.26 19.23 1.92
CA GLY A 311 6.03 18.68 0.58
C GLY A 311 6.91 17.45 0.33
N VAL A 312 8.21 17.67 0.12
CA VAL A 312 9.23 16.61 0.01
C VAL A 312 10.33 16.85 1.03
N THR A 313 10.65 15.86 1.85
CA THR A 313 11.79 15.90 2.77
C THR A 313 12.90 14.98 2.30
N ILE A 314 14.15 15.50 2.28
CA ILE A 314 15.34 14.79 1.80
C ILE A 314 16.31 14.65 2.95
N LEU A 315 16.42 13.42 3.46
CA LEU A 315 17.26 13.07 4.60
C LEU A 315 18.44 12.17 4.17
N GLY A 316 18.78 12.18 2.89
CA GLY A 316 19.88 11.41 2.31
C GLY A 316 19.50 10.82 0.96
N GLY A 317 20.39 10.00 0.42
CA GLY A 317 20.29 9.35 -0.87
C GLY A 317 21.58 9.48 -1.68
N LYS A 318 21.66 8.80 -2.81
CA LYS A 318 22.75 8.90 -3.77
C LYS A 318 22.46 9.95 -4.84
N ASP A 319 21.26 9.88 -5.41
CA ASP A 319 20.77 10.75 -6.47
C ASP A 319 19.26 10.96 -6.29
N VAL A 320 18.89 12.18 -5.93
CA VAL A 320 17.49 12.57 -5.78
C VAL A 320 17.17 13.60 -6.85
N ASN A 321 16.21 13.31 -7.70
CA ASN A 321 15.88 14.13 -8.86
C ASN A 321 14.36 14.35 -8.91
N LEU A 322 13.95 15.59 -8.60
CA LEU A 322 12.56 16.03 -8.63
C LEU A 322 12.18 16.71 -9.95
N GLY A 323 13.12 16.79 -10.88
CA GLY A 323 13.00 17.41 -12.20
C GLY A 323 14.35 17.91 -12.70
N LYS A 324 14.85 17.35 -13.80
CA LYS A 324 16.12 17.76 -14.41
C LYS A 324 15.93 17.82 -15.92
N VAL A 325 15.76 19.02 -16.44
CA VAL A 325 15.48 19.25 -17.87
C VAL A 325 16.65 19.95 -18.57
N GLN A 326 17.58 20.50 -17.79
CA GLN A 326 18.80 21.16 -18.31
C GLN A 326 19.94 21.10 -17.29
N VAL A 327 21.15 21.25 -17.77
CA VAL A 327 22.37 21.46 -16.98
C VAL A 327 23.09 22.69 -17.55
N ASP A 328 23.44 23.64 -16.68
CA ASP A 328 24.13 24.90 -17.02
C ASP A 328 23.52 25.63 -18.23
N GLY A 329 22.19 25.68 -18.31
CA GLY A 329 21.44 26.30 -19.38
C GLY A 329 21.29 25.44 -20.64
N THR A 330 21.94 24.28 -20.71
CA THR A 330 21.83 23.38 -21.87
C THR A 330 20.71 22.34 -21.61
N ALA A 331 19.70 22.31 -22.48
CA ALA A 331 18.59 21.37 -22.38
C ALA A 331 19.07 19.91 -22.53
N LEU A 332 18.56 19.03 -21.67
CA LEU A 332 18.77 17.59 -21.79
C LEU A 332 17.81 16.99 -22.82
N SER A 333 18.27 15.97 -23.54
CA SER A 333 17.38 15.15 -24.36
C SER A 333 16.44 14.36 -23.44
N THR A 334 15.20 14.12 -23.88
CA THR A 334 14.26 13.25 -23.17
C THR A 334 14.71 11.79 -23.08
N THR A 335 15.72 11.41 -23.85
CA THR A 335 16.37 10.08 -23.81
C THR A 335 17.62 10.05 -22.93
N ASP A 336 18.02 11.19 -22.37
CA ASP A 336 19.15 11.25 -21.44
C ASP A 336 18.79 10.50 -20.14
N PRO A 337 19.67 9.63 -19.62
CA PRO A 337 19.42 8.88 -18.38
C PRO A 337 19.17 9.76 -17.15
N GLU A 338 19.69 10.99 -17.17
CA GLU A 338 19.50 11.95 -16.07
C GLU A 338 18.23 12.81 -16.23
N TYR A 339 17.62 12.80 -17.43
CA TYR A 339 16.42 13.58 -17.69
C TYR A 339 15.28 13.16 -16.76
N ASN A 340 14.64 14.14 -16.16
CA ASN A 340 13.40 13.98 -15.44
C ASN A 340 12.50 15.18 -15.75
N GLU A 341 11.33 14.91 -16.28
CA GLU A 341 10.39 15.97 -16.69
C GLU A 341 9.92 16.87 -15.54
N GLY A 342 10.11 16.47 -14.25
CA GLY A 342 9.58 17.20 -13.11
C GLY A 342 8.06 17.17 -13.09
N ARG A 343 7.43 18.34 -13.33
CA ARG A 343 5.98 18.52 -13.39
C ARG A 343 5.26 18.17 -12.08
N ASN A 344 5.99 18.15 -10.97
CA ASN A 344 5.34 18.09 -9.67
C ASN A 344 4.66 19.43 -9.38
N TYR A 345 3.53 19.39 -8.71
CA TYR A 345 2.83 20.58 -8.24
C TYR A 345 2.86 20.63 -6.73
N PHE A 346 3.49 21.66 -6.21
CA PHE A 346 3.57 21.95 -4.78
C PHE A 346 2.58 23.04 -4.42
N LYS A 347 1.74 22.77 -3.40
CA LYS A 347 0.75 23.73 -2.97
C LYS A 347 0.47 23.66 -1.48
N ASP A 348 0.54 24.79 -0.81
CA ASP A 348 0.12 24.98 0.59
C ASP A 348 0.77 23.98 1.59
N ASN A 349 1.96 23.46 1.28
CA ASN A 349 2.73 22.64 2.20
C ASN A 349 3.40 23.57 3.23
N GLY A 350 3.25 23.26 4.53
CA GLY A 350 3.82 24.14 5.54
C GLY A 350 3.63 23.68 6.96
N ASN A 351 4.54 24.15 7.80
CA ASN A 351 4.63 23.85 9.22
C ASN A 351 4.65 25.15 10.02
N ASN A 352 3.71 25.34 10.96
CA ASN A 352 3.64 26.50 11.85
C ASN A 352 3.74 27.86 11.14
N GLY A 353 3.09 27.99 9.98
CA GLY A 353 3.07 29.23 9.19
C GLY A 353 4.30 29.44 8.29
N THR A 354 5.25 28.50 8.29
CA THR A 354 6.35 28.45 7.34
C THR A 354 6.04 27.43 6.25
N SER A 355 6.18 27.81 4.99
CA SER A 355 5.96 26.90 3.87
C SER A 355 7.24 26.15 3.55
N TYR A 356 7.14 24.83 3.41
CA TYR A 356 8.26 23.98 3.04
C TYR A 356 7.83 22.97 1.99
N ASP A 357 7.91 23.38 0.73
CA ASP A 357 7.61 22.48 -0.39
C ASP A 357 8.73 21.47 -0.60
N VAL A 358 9.99 21.86 -0.39
CA VAL A 358 11.14 20.96 -0.37
C VAL A 358 12.04 21.34 0.80
N ALA A 359 12.41 20.36 1.62
CA ALA A 359 13.30 20.59 2.75
C ALA A 359 14.37 19.50 2.89
N PHE A 360 15.59 19.93 3.19
CA PHE A 360 16.72 19.03 3.46
C PHE A 360 16.96 18.89 4.97
N ALA A 361 17.43 17.72 5.38
CA ALA A 361 17.96 17.52 6.72
C ALA A 361 19.46 17.78 6.77
N SER A 362 19.98 18.12 7.96
CA SER A 362 21.41 18.32 8.19
C SER A 362 22.24 17.11 7.75
N GLY A 363 23.45 17.36 7.25
CA GLY A 363 24.35 16.32 6.75
C GLY A 363 24.11 15.89 5.31
N THR A 364 23.29 16.61 4.58
CA THR A 364 23.00 16.37 3.15
C THR A 364 23.81 17.25 2.21
N SER A 365 24.77 18.05 2.70
CA SER A 365 25.57 19.01 1.91
C SER A 365 26.30 18.42 0.70
N TYR A 366 26.43 17.10 0.63
CA TYR A 366 26.99 16.37 -0.52
C TYR A 366 26.00 16.24 -1.69
N LEU A 367 24.70 16.51 -1.48
CA LEU A 367 23.67 16.37 -2.50
C LEU A 367 23.50 17.67 -3.31
N THR A 368 23.38 17.50 -4.61
CA THR A 368 22.76 18.50 -5.50
C THR A 368 21.51 17.89 -6.06
N VAL A 369 20.35 18.45 -5.73
CA VAL A 369 19.04 17.99 -6.16
C VAL A 369 18.47 18.94 -7.21
N TYR A 370 18.04 18.40 -8.31
CA TYR A 370 17.33 19.15 -9.33
C TYR A 370 15.83 19.05 -9.09
N ALA A 371 15.17 20.20 -9.08
CA ALA A 371 13.72 20.36 -8.96
C ALA A 371 13.17 21.30 -10.03
N GLN A 372 13.81 21.27 -11.20
CA GLN A 372 13.42 22.07 -12.37
C GLN A 372 12.09 21.61 -12.94
N ASN A 373 11.45 22.49 -13.71
CA ASN A 373 10.21 22.20 -14.43
C ASN A 373 9.06 21.72 -13.52
N ASN A 374 9.04 22.15 -12.26
CA ASN A 374 7.95 21.96 -11.32
C ASN A 374 7.11 23.24 -11.21
N ALA A 375 5.87 23.09 -10.81
CA ALA A 375 4.99 24.22 -10.51
C ALA A 375 4.90 24.42 -8.99
N TRP A 376 4.99 25.65 -8.60
CA TRP A 376 4.95 26.12 -7.22
C TRP A 376 3.72 27.03 -7.05
N ASN A 377 3.14 27.07 -5.86
CA ASN A 377 1.98 27.92 -5.61
C ASN A 377 2.38 29.39 -5.44
N VAL A 378 2.95 29.96 -6.47
CA VAL A 378 3.34 31.37 -6.56
C VAL A 378 2.76 32.00 -7.82
N THR A 379 2.55 33.32 -7.81
CA THR A 379 1.99 34.05 -8.95
C THR A 379 2.95 34.02 -10.13
N GLU A 380 4.24 34.29 -9.87
CA GLU A 380 5.32 34.25 -10.86
C GLU A 380 6.39 33.28 -10.38
N PRO A 381 6.75 32.25 -11.16
CA PRO A 381 7.70 31.21 -10.75
C PRO A 381 9.17 31.68 -10.93
N THR A 382 9.49 32.82 -10.31
CA THR A 382 10.86 33.34 -10.23
C THR A 382 11.62 32.68 -9.08
N GLU A 383 12.93 32.71 -9.14
CA GLU A 383 13.79 32.22 -8.04
C GLU A 383 13.43 32.92 -6.72
N ALA A 384 13.29 34.24 -6.72
CA ALA A 384 12.97 35.03 -5.54
C ALA A 384 11.63 34.66 -4.89
N ASN A 385 10.63 34.23 -5.70
CA ASN A 385 9.32 33.86 -5.19
C ASN A 385 9.27 32.39 -4.70
N ILE A 386 10.15 31.52 -5.21
CA ILE A 386 10.21 30.11 -4.83
C ILE A 386 11.16 29.88 -3.64
N GLU A 387 12.26 30.64 -3.56
CA GLU A 387 13.26 30.50 -2.49
C GLU A 387 12.65 30.42 -1.08
N PRO A 388 11.65 31.22 -0.70
CA PRO A 388 11.03 31.13 0.62
C PRO A 388 10.24 29.83 0.88
N LEU A 389 9.98 29.02 -0.16
CA LEU A 389 9.22 27.76 -0.07
C LEU A 389 10.12 26.53 0.12
N VAL A 390 11.43 26.72 0.13
CA VAL A 390 12.42 25.66 0.22
C VAL A 390 13.36 25.86 1.40
N TRP A 391 13.88 24.79 1.94
CA TRP A 391 14.87 24.81 3.02
C TRP A 391 16.08 24.02 2.57
N HIS A 392 17.17 24.72 2.19
CA HIS A 392 18.32 24.13 1.54
C HIS A 392 19.64 24.87 1.84
N GLN A 393 20.68 24.65 1.06
CA GLN A 393 22.04 25.18 1.29
C GLN A 393 22.11 26.70 1.51
N ASN A 394 21.20 27.50 0.95
CA ASN A 394 21.18 28.95 1.15
C ASN A 394 20.78 29.34 2.59
N ASP A 395 19.99 28.49 3.26
CA ASP A 395 19.55 28.69 4.64
C ASP A 395 20.58 28.17 5.64
N ASP A 396 21.22 27.02 5.32
CA ASP A 396 22.23 26.39 6.14
C ASP A 396 23.22 25.59 5.28
N ALA A 397 24.50 25.92 5.39
CA ALA A 397 25.56 25.29 4.59
C ALA A 397 25.74 23.77 4.81
N SER A 398 25.14 23.20 5.88
CA SER A 398 25.13 21.76 6.11
C SER A 398 24.11 21.01 5.27
N LEU A 399 23.23 21.73 4.56
CA LEU A 399 22.15 21.19 3.73
C LEU A 399 22.60 21.01 2.26
N GLY A 400 21.85 20.18 1.54
CA GLY A 400 22.03 19.98 0.12
C GLY A 400 21.63 21.20 -0.71
N LYS A 401 22.20 21.32 -1.90
CA LYS A 401 21.85 22.33 -2.88
C LYS A 401 20.59 21.94 -3.65
N LEU A 402 19.63 22.87 -3.76
CA LEU A 402 18.47 22.70 -4.64
C LEU A 402 18.59 23.58 -5.88
N ILE A 403 18.35 23.00 -7.06
CA ILE A 403 18.29 23.72 -8.35
C ILE A 403 16.86 23.60 -8.88
N PHE A 404 16.05 24.63 -8.70
CA PHE A 404 14.61 24.61 -9.00
C PHE A 404 14.19 25.49 -10.19
N THR A 405 15.12 26.18 -10.81
CA THR A 405 14.87 26.93 -12.04
C THR A 405 15.44 26.21 -13.27
N PRO A 406 14.75 26.27 -14.43
CA PRO A 406 13.48 26.93 -14.71
C PRO A 406 12.31 26.23 -14.01
N ALA A 407 11.29 27.00 -13.62
CA ALA A 407 10.07 26.52 -13.03
C ALA A 407 8.86 26.73 -13.96
N LEU A 408 7.79 25.97 -13.74
CA LEU A 408 6.55 26.09 -14.50
C LEU A 408 5.57 27.05 -13.80
N THR A 409 4.75 27.72 -14.60
CA THR A 409 3.50 28.31 -14.09
C THR A 409 2.47 27.21 -13.78
N THR A 410 1.53 27.47 -12.88
CA THR A 410 0.42 26.52 -12.60
C THR A 410 -0.45 26.29 -13.84
N ALA A 411 -0.60 27.29 -14.71
CA ALA A 411 -1.24 27.14 -16.03
C ALA A 411 -0.50 26.16 -16.95
N GLY A 412 0.83 26.07 -16.87
CA GLY A 412 1.63 25.11 -17.62
C GLY A 412 1.35 23.65 -17.27
N LEU A 413 0.87 23.35 -16.05
CA LEU A 413 0.43 22.00 -15.65
C LEU A 413 -0.93 21.64 -16.26
N SER A 414 -1.84 22.61 -16.35
CA SER A 414 -3.19 22.40 -16.88
C SER A 414 -3.20 22.04 -18.35
N ALA A 415 -2.25 22.53 -19.14
CA ALA A 415 -2.12 22.22 -20.56
C ALA A 415 -1.86 20.74 -20.86
N VAL A 416 -1.37 19.96 -19.89
CA VAL A 416 -1.11 18.51 -20.04
C VAL A 416 -2.24 17.63 -19.51
N LYS A 417 -3.04 18.12 -18.58
CA LYS A 417 -4.28 17.41 -18.15
C LYS A 417 -5.40 17.49 -19.21
N GLY A 418 -5.25 18.35 -20.21
CA GLY A 418 -6.30 18.68 -21.18
C GLY A 418 -6.64 17.63 -22.23
N ASN A 419 -6.04 16.42 -22.23
CA ASN A 419 -6.31 15.40 -23.24
C ASN A 419 -6.67 14.02 -22.72
N LYS A 420 -7.06 13.89 -21.46
CA LYS A 420 -7.81 12.70 -21.04
C LYS A 420 -9.28 13.09 -20.92
N GLN A 421 -10.03 13.00 -22.04
CA GLN A 421 -11.47 12.80 -21.93
C GLN A 421 -11.69 11.70 -20.90
N SER A 422 -12.47 12.00 -19.85
CA SER A 422 -12.86 10.96 -18.88
C SER A 422 -13.45 9.82 -19.69
N PRO A 423 -12.92 8.59 -19.59
CA PRO A 423 -13.44 7.48 -20.36
C PRO A 423 -14.94 7.36 -20.15
N ALA A 424 -15.67 7.02 -21.22
CA ALA A 424 -17.09 6.83 -21.13
C ALA A 424 -17.45 5.82 -20.04
N VAL A 425 -18.58 6.00 -19.37
CA VAL A 425 -19.05 5.05 -18.37
C VAL A 425 -19.53 3.78 -19.10
N GLU A 426 -18.96 2.64 -18.73
CA GLU A 426 -19.36 1.34 -19.23
C GLU A 426 -20.49 0.71 -18.41
N ALA A 427 -20.44 0.86 -17.10
CA ALA A 427 -21.44 0.29 -16.19
C ALA A 427 -21.49 1.01 -14.83
N TYR A 428 -22.68 1.01 -14.24
CA TYR A 428 -22.89 1.40 -12.86
C TYR A 428 -23.20 0.16 -12.02
N TYR A 429 -22.74 0.15 -10.77
CA TYR A 429 -23.04 -0.88 -9.78
C TYR A 429 -23.40 -0.21 -8.45
N ASP A 430 -24.33 -0.80 -7.72
CA ASP A 430 -24.62 -0.39 -6.34
C ASP A 430 -23.54 -0.87 -5.37
N ALA A 431 -23.67 -0.50 -4.10
CA ALA A 431 -22.73 -0.90 -3.05
C ALA A 431 -22.64 -2.44 -2.84
N CYS A 432 -23.67 -3.17 -3.31
CA CYS A 432 -23.72 -4.63 -3.25
C CYS A 432 -23.20 -5.30 -4.53
N GLY A 433 -22.65 -4.51 -5.47
CA GLY A 433 -22.14 -5.01 -6.74
C GLY A 433 -23.22 -5.34 -7.80
N ARG A 434 -24.48 -5.00 -7.57
CA ARG A 434 -25.54 -5.23 -8.55
C ARG A 434 -25.48 -4.14 -9.63
N ARG A 435 -25.52 -4.56 -10.89
CA ARG A 435 -25.47 -3.65 -12.03
C ARG A 435 -26.77 -2.80 -12.08
N SER A 436 -26.59 -1.49 -12.30
CA SER A 436 -27.70 -0.54 -12.52
C SER A 436 -27.51 0.23 -13.82
N HIS A 437 -28.56 0.83 -14.33
CA HIS A 437 -28.50 1.64 -15.55
C HIS A 437 -28.04 3.08 -15.31
N ASN A 438 -28.07 3.54 -14.05
CA ASN A 438 -27.66 4.88 -13.64
C ASN A 438 -27.26 4.89 -12.16
N LEU A 439 -26.71 6.02 -11.69
CA LEU A 439 -26.37 6.22 -10.28
C LEU A 439 -27.60 6.12 -9.38
N GLN A 440 -27.54 5.26 -8.38
CA GLN A 440 -28.56 5.10 -7.34
C GLN A 440 -28.23 5.99 -6.12
N PRO A 441 -29.20 6.35 -5.25
CA PRO A 441 -28.90 6.98 -3.96
C PRO A 441 -27.92 6.10 -3.14
N GLY A 442 -26.95 6.74 -2.49
CA GLY A 442 -25.90 6.05 -1.75
C GLY A 442 -24.62 5.83 -2.56
N LEU A 443 -23.81 4.87 -2.13
CA LEU A 443 -22.53 4.55 -2.77
C LEU A 443 -22.73 3.77 -4.07
N ASN A 444 -22.12 4.27 -5.14
CA ASN A 444 -22.11 3.63 -6.46
C ASN A 444 -20.67 3.33 -6.88
N ILE A 445 -20.50 2.25 -7.60
CA ILE A 445 -19.26 1.89 -8.29
C ILE A 445 -19.49 2.13 -9.79
N VAL A 446 -18.71 3.02 -10.38
CA VAL A 446 -18.79 3.36 -11.80
C VAL A 446 -17.60 2.78 -12.51
N ARG A 447 -17.83 1.81 -13.39
CA ARG A 447 -16.80 1.26 -14.28
C ARG A 447 -16.76 2.08 -15.56
N LYS A 448 -15.58 2.47 -15.96
CA LYS A 448 -15.34 3.22 -17.20
C LYS A 448 -14.83 2.31 -18.32
N ALA A 449 -14.96 2.76 -19.56
CA ALA A 449 -14.57 2.00 -20.74
C ALA A 449 -13.08 1.67 -20.84
N ASP A 450 -12.23 2.38 -20.09
CA ASP A 450 -10.79 2.08 -19.96
C ASP A 450 -10.49 1.02 -18.89
N GLY A 451 -11.54 0.43 -18.29
CA GLY A 451 -11.43 -0.52 -17.19
C GLY A 451 -11.26 0.11 -15.81
N SER A 452 -11.09 1.43 -15.71
CA SER A 452 -11.00 2.11 -14.43
C SER A 452 -12.33 2.12 -13.69
N VAL A 453 -12.26 2.13 -12.35
CA VAL A 453 -13.43 2.11 -11.47
C VAL A 453 -13.40 3.33 -10.57
N VAL A 454 -14.53 4.03 -10.49
CA VAL A 454 -14.69 5.22 -9.62
C VAL A 454 -15.85 4.99 -8.67
N LYS A 455 -15.67 5.30 -7.40
CA LYS A 455 -16.76 5.32 -6.41
C LYS A 455 -17.44 6.70 -6.43
N VAL A 456 -18.75 6.73 -6.54
CA VAL A 456 -19.57 7.94 -6.55
C VAL A 456 -20.61 7.83 -5.45
N LEU A 457 -20.59 8.78 -4.50
CA LEU A 457 -21.64 8.91 -3.51
C LEU A 457 -22.70 9.88 -4.06
N ARG A 458 -23.90 9.36 -4.32
CA ARG A 458 -25.05 10.19 -4.68
C ARG A 458 -25.91 10.44 -3.43
N ARG A 459 -26.05 11.70 -3.07
CA ARG A 459 -26.98 12.15 -2.02
C ARG A 459 -28.42 12.17 -2.51
#